data_0776d9e80147429498ce050420790ce9
#
_entry.id   0776d9e80147429498ce050420790ce9
#
_cell.length_a   1.000
_cell.length_b   1.000
_cell.length_c   1.000
_cell.angle_alpha   90.00
_cell.angle_beta   90.00
_cell.angle_gamma   90.00
#
_symmetry.space_group_name_H-M   'P 1'
#
loop_
_entity.id
_entity.type
_entity.pdbx_description
1 polymer ?
#
loop_
_entity_poly.entity_id
_entity_poly.type
_entity_poly.pdbx_seq_one_letter_code
_entity_poly.pdbx_strand_id
1 'polypeptide(L)'
;MNIPFLANWINRHETEPGAGLAAALADDPEGINEMFAECEMLRAQARSAGLELDESPRSLEEIDQLMPRWRRDPEITPWLGNDAGFYLGTVIIRSVPGAAWQVWPNGQPMIRLASGRELNVVESGVSWAMTGSPELSQAYAEASEG
;
A
#
# COMPACT_ATOMS: atom_id res chain seq x y z
N MET A 1 -5.43 -8.72 -7.38
CA MET A 1 -6.12 -8.30 -6.16
C MET A 1 -7.62 -8.46 -6.32
N ASN A 2 -8.24 -9.08 -5.36
CA ASN A 2 -9.67 -9.31 -5.42
C ASN A 2 -10.43 -8.23 -4.67
N ILE A 3 -11.22 -7.44 -5.40
CA ILE A 3 -11.98 -6.35 -4.78
C ILE A 3 -13.49 -6.42 -5.04
N PRO A 4 -14.08 -7.60 -5.42
CA PRO A 4 -15.53 -7.64 -5.68
C PRO A 4 -16.34 -7.27 -4.45
N PHE A 5 -15.89 -7.67 -3.28
CA PHE A 5 -16.55 -7.32 -2.03
C PHE A 5 -16.58 -5.81 -1.84
N LEU A 6 -15.44 -5.17 -1.98
CA LEU A 6 -15.34 -3.74 -1.79
C LEU A 6 -16.14 -2.96 -2.83
N ALA A 7 -16.05 -3.38 -4.09
CA ALA A 7 -16.79 -2.71 -5.15
C ALA A 7 -18.29 -2.79 -4.92
N ASN A 8 -18.80 -3.97 -4.55
CA ASN A 8 -20.21 -4.15 -4.26
C ASN A 8 -20.65 -3.33 -3.05
N TRP A 9 -19.81 -3.28 -2.04
CA TRP A 9 -20.12 -2.54 -0.83
C TRP A 9 -20.21 -1.05 -1.13
N ILE A 10 -19.25 -0.52 -1.88
CA ILE A 10 -19.22 0.89 -2.26
C ILE A 10 -20.47 1.23 -3.08
N ASN A 11 -20.80 0.41 -4.06
CA ASN A 11 -21.95 0.65 -4.92
C ASN A 11 -23.25 0.73 -4.17
N ARG A 12 -23.36 0.03 -3.05
CA ARG A 12 -24.60 0.03 -2.26
C ARG A 12 -24.69 1.19 -1.29
N HIS A 13 -23.56 1.69 -0.81
CA HIS A 13 -23.57 2.59 0.34
C HIS A 13 -23.15 4.02 0.06
N GLU A 14 -22.45 4.26 -1.03
CA GLU A 14 -21.86 5.55 -1.16
C GLU A 14 -22.63 6.48 -2.09
N THR A 15 -22.56 7.77 -1.78
CA THR A 15 -23.10 8.83 -2.60
C THR A 15 -22.02 9.79 -3.05
N GLU A 16 -20.80 9.62 -2.52
CA GLU A 16 -19.64 10.43 -2.88
C GLU A 16 -18.38 9.60 -2.75
N PRO A 17 -17.29 10.00 -3.44
CA PRO A 17 -16.04 9.23 -3.41
C PRO A 17 -15.53 9.02 -1.99
N GLY A 18 -15.18 7.78 -1.69
CA GLY A 18 -14.56 7.44 -0.42
C GLY A 18 -15.49 7.13 0.73
N ALA A 19 -16.76 7.52 0.62
CA ALA A 19 -17.71 7.28 1.72
C ALA A 19 -17.85 5.79 2.03
N GLY A 20 -17.93 4.94 0.99
CA GLY A 20 -18.07 3.50 1.17
C GLY A 20 -16.83 2.87 1.79
N LEU A 21 -15.66 3.24 1.32
CA LEU A 21 -14.41 2.69 1.83
C LEU A 21 -14.15 3.15 3.27
N ALA A 22 -14.40 4.44 3.57
CA ALA A 22 -14.22 4.97 4.90
C ALA A 22 -15.12 4.24 5.90
N ALA A 23 -16.38 4.00 5.52
CA ALA A 23 -17.31 3.28 6.39
C ALA A 23 -16.91 1.82 6.56
N ALA A 24 -16.42 1.17 5.49
CA ALA A 24 -15.96 -0.20 5.58
C ALA A 24 -14.76 -0.31 6.53
N LEU A 25 -13.85 0.66 6.47
CA LEU A 25 -12.70 0.69 7.37
C LEU A 25 -13.13 0.88 8.82
N ALA A 26 -14.10 1.74 9.07
CA ALA A 26 -14.61 1.97 10.42
C ALA A 26 -15.33 0.74 10.97
N ASP A 27 -16.02 0.01 10.10
CA ASP A 27 -16.81 -1.15 10.48
C ASP A 27 -15.96 -2.41 10.68
N ASP A 28 -14.96 -2.61 9.82
CA ASP A 28 -14.11 -3.80 9.86
C ASP A 28 -12.66 -3.42 9.50
N PRO A 29 -11.95 -2.76 10.43
CA PRO A 29 -10.59 -2.34 10.14
C PRO A 29 -9.63 -3.48 9.83
N GLU A 30 -9.79 -4.63 10.49
CA GLU A 30 -8.91 -5.76 10.22
C GLU A 30 -9.13 -6.36 8.84
N GLY A 31 -10.39 -6.47 8.41
CA GLY A 31 -10.71 -6.96 7.08
C GLY A 31 -10.14 -6.06 5.99
N ILE A 32 -10.22 -4.75 6.19
CA ILE A 32 -9.65 -3.80 5.24
C ILE A 32 -8.12 -3.88 5.25
N ASN A 33 -7.51 -4.01 6.44
CA ASN A 33 -6.07 -4.18 6.55
C ASN A 33 -5.60 -5.40 5.76
N GLU A 34 -6.31 -6.52 5.90
CA GLU A 34 -5.98 -7.74 5.19
C GLU A 34 -6.12 -7.59 3.68
N MET A 35 -7.18 -6.90 3.25
CA MET A 35 -7.41 -6.67 1.84
C MET A 35 -6.29 -5.81 1.23
N PHE A 36 -5.91 -4.74 1.93
CA PHE A 36 -4.82 -3.87 1.44
C PHE A 36 -3.48 -4.59 1.44
N ALA A 37 -3.33 -5.61 2.30
CA ALA A 37 -2.10 -6.38 2.38
C ALA A 37 -1.96 -7.46 1.31
N GLU A 38 -3.02 -7.72 0.54
CA GLU A 38 -2.97 -8.79 -0.46
C GLU A 38 -1.85 -8.60 -1.48
N CYS A 39 -1.82 -7.46 -2.16
CA CYS A 39 -0.74 -7.10 -3.10
C CYS A 39 -0.32 -8.28 -3.96
N GLU A 40 -1.30 -9.02 -4.49
CA GLU A 40 -1.05 -10.30 -5.17
C GLU A 40 -0.07 -10.20 -6.33
N MET A 41 -0.18 -9.15 -7.13
CA MET A 41 0.66 -9.00 -8.29
C MET A 41 2.11 -8.70 -7.90
N LEU A 42 2.29 -7.84 -6.90
CA LEU A 42 3.63 -7.55 -6.39
C LEU A 42 4.26 -8.81 -5.78
N ARG A 43 3.50 -9.56 -4.99
CA ARG A 43 4.00 -10.78 -4.36
C ARG A 43 4.37 -11.83 -5.41
N ALA A 44 3.53 -11.98 -6.45
CA ALA A 44 3.83 -12.92 -7.54
C ALA A 44 5.09 -12.52 -8.29
N GLN A 45 5.24 -11.23 -8.55
CA GLN A 45 6.40 -10.72 -9.26
C GLN A 45 7.67 -10.95 -8.43
N ALA A 46 7.59 -10.73 -7.13
CA ALA A 46 8.72 -10.98 -6.23
C ALA A 46 9.10 -12.46 -6.20
N ARG A 47 8.11 -13.34 -6.12
CA ARG A 47 8.36 -14.78 -6.12
C ARG A 47 9.04 -15.22 -7.41
N SER A 48 8.69 -14.64 -8.54
CA SER A 48 9.34 -14.92 -9.81
C SER A 48 10.83 -14.55 -9.78
N ALA A 49 11.20 -13.62 -8.91
CA ALA A 49 12.59 -13.22 -8.74
C ALA A 49 13.26 -13.95 -7.56
N GLY A 50 12.57 -14.93 -6.98
CA GLY A 50 13.12 -15.72 -5.88
C GLY A 50 12.96 -15.08 -4.50
N LEU A 51 12.07 -14.10 -4.38
CA LEU A 51 11.88 -13.36 -3.14
C LEU A 51 10.49 -13.59 -2.56
N GLU A 52 10.43 -14.02 -1.31
CA GLU A 52 9.18 -14.17 -0.59
C GLU A 52 8.98 -12.95 0.31
N LEU A 53 7.91 -12.18 0.07
CA LEU A 53 7.64 -10.98 0.85
C LEU A 53 6.99 -11.34 2.18
N ASP A 54 7.64 -10.97 3.27
CA ASP A 54 7.20 -11.33 4.61
C ASP A 54 6.67 -10.14 5.42
N GLU A 55 6.43 -9.02 4.76
CA GLU A 55 5.90 -7.80 5.38
C GLU A 55 6.83 -7.19 6.43
N SER A 56 8.12 -7.48 6.34
CA SER A 56 9.13 -6.88 7.21
C SER A 56 9.72 -5.63 6.55
N PRO A 57 10.32 -4.73 7.35
CA PRO A 57 11.04 -3.60 6.76
C PRO A 57 12.14 -4.02 5.81
N ARG A 58 12.79 -5.14 6.11
CA ARG A 58 13.85 -5.66 5.24
C ARG A 58 13.34 -6.01 3.85
N SER A 59 12.10 -6.51 3.75
CA SER A 59 11.53 -6.84 2.44
C SER A 59 11.42 -5.62 1.54
N LEU A 60 11.27 -4.43 2.10
CA LEU A 60 11.24 -3.20 1.30
C LEU A 60 12.58 -2.93 0.64
N GLU A 61 13.68 -3.18 1.36
CA GLU A 61 15.01 -3.02 0.78
C GLU A 61 15.22 -4.02 -0.37
N GLU A 62 14.72 -5.23 -0.21
CA GLU A 62 14.84 -6.25 -1.23
C GLU A 62 14.04 -5.87 -2.48
N ILE A 63 12.84 -5.31 -2.30
CA ILE A 63 12.03 -4.84 -3.42
C ILE A 63 12.74 -3.67 -4.13
N ASP A 64 13.33 -2.76 -3.37
CA ASP A 64 14.05 -1.63 -3.95
C ASP A 64 15.15 -2.12 -4.90
N GLN A 65 15.81 -3.20 -4.57
CA GLN A 65 16.87 -3.77 -5.40
C GLN A 65 16.34 -4.37 -6.71
N LEU A 66 15.11 -4.86 -6.70
CA LEU A 66 14.49 -5.42 -7.90
C LEU A 66 13.89 -4.36 -8.81
N MET A 67 13.65 -3.18 -8.29
CA MET A 67 12.95 -2.11 -8.97
C MET A 67 13.53 -1.74 -10.34
N PRO A 68 14.86 -1.57 -10.49
CA PRO A 68 15.40 -1.21 -11.79
C PRO A 68 15.06 -2.22 -12.88
N ARG A 69 14.98 -3.49 -12.53
CA ARG A 69 14.60 -4.54 -13.48
C ARG A 69 13.13 -4.44 -13.86
N TRP A 70 12.28 -4.24 -12.85
CA TRP A 70 10.83 -4.18 -13.06
C TRP A 70 10.41 -2.95 -13.84
N ARG A 71 11.10 -1.83 -13.64
CA ARG A 71 10.75 -0.59 -14.34
C ARG A 71 10.91 -0.70 -15.84
N ARG A 72 11.71 -1.64 -16.32
CA ARG A 72 11.90 -1.85 -17.74
C ARG A 72 10.71 -2.51 -18.42
N ASP A 73 9.79 -3.06 -17.64
CA ASP A 73 8.63 -3.76 -18.18
C ASP A 73 7.40 -2.86 -18.12
N PRO A 74 6.97 -2.33 -19.28
CA PRO A 74 5.82 -1.43 -19.30
C PRO A 74 4.49 -2.12 -18.97
N GLU A 75 4.45 -3.45 -18.99
CA GLU A 75 3.23 -4.18 -18.66
C GLU A 75 2.98 -4.20 -17.16
N ILE A 76 4.02 -4.18 -16.35
CA ILE A 76 3.85 -4.26 -14.90
C ILE A 76 3.88 -2.88 -14.22
N THR A 77 4.54 -1.91 -14.81
CA THR A 77 4.70 -0.59 -14.20
C THR A 77 3.38 0.07 -13.80
N PRO A 78 2.29 0.02 -14.63
CA PRO A 78 1.05 0.69 -14.27
C PRO A 78 0.40 0.23 -12.97
N TRP A 79 0.51 -1.06 -12.63
CA TRP A 79 -0.10 -1.56 -11.40
C TRP A 79 0.93 -1.72 -10.27
N LEU A 80 2.20 -1.77 -10.62
CA LEU A 80 3.27 -2.01 -9.65
C LEU A 80 3.27 -0.96 -8.53
N GLY A 81 3.06 0.29 -8.89
CA GLY A 81 3.09 1.38 -7.93
C GLY A 81 1.99 1.29 -6.89
N ASN A 82 0.78 0.95 -7.30
CA ASN A 82 -0.33 0.79 -6.37
C ASN A 82 -0.06 -0.32 -5.38
N ASP A 83 0.35 -1.50 -5.88
CA ASP A 83 0.66 -2.62 -5.01
C ASP A 83 1.81 -2.28 -4.06
N ALA A 84 2.84 -1.61 -4.56
CA ALA A 84 3.98 -1.22 -3.74
C ALA A 84 3.55 -0.26 -2.63
N GLY A 85 2.65 0.69 -2.94
CA GLY A 85 2.13 1.61 -1.95
C GLY A 85 1.35 0.92 -0.85
N PHE A 86 0.46 -0.01 -1.22
CA PHE A 86 -0.29 -0.78 -0.24
C PHE A 86 0.63 -1.69 0.58
N TYR A 87 1.66 -2.25 -0.06
CA TYR A 87 2.62 -3.07 0.65
C TYR A 87 3.43 -2.24 1.65
N LEU A 88 3.89 -1.07 1.24
CA LEU A 88 4.58 -0.15 2.15
C LEU A 88 3.71 0.18 3.35
N GLY A 89 2.44 0.51 3.12
CA GLY A 89 1.50 0.79 4.19
C GLY A 89 1.33 -0.38 5.13
N THR A 90 1.25 -1.60 4.59
CA THR A 90 1.13 -2.81 5.38
C THR A 90 2.33 -3.00 6.29
N VAL A 91 3.55 -2.81 5.77
CA VAL A 91 4.77 -2.92 6.56
C VAL A 91 4.77 -1.88 7.69
N ILE A 92 4.36 -0.65 7.38
CA ILE A 92 4.31 0.41 8.39
C ILE A 92 3.34 0.04 9.51
N ILE A 93 2.14 -0.42 9.15
CA ILE A 93 1.13 -0.76 10.14
C ILE A 93 1.60 -1.88 11.06
N ARG A 94 2.30 -2.86 10.51
CA ARG A 94 2.76 -4.00 11.29
C ARG A 94 3.92 -3.67 12.20
N SER A 95 4.74 -2.70 11.86
CA SER A 95 6.00 -2.48 12.58
C SER A 95 6.11 -1.13 13.27
N VAL A 96 5.27 -0.16 12.93
CA VAL A 96 5.30 1.18 13.55
C VAL A 96 4.11 1.30 14.51
N PRO A 97 4.37 1.37 15.83
CA PRO A 97 3.28 1.43 16.80
C PRO A 97 2.37 2.65 16.57
N GLY A 98 1.07 2.41 16.62
CA GLY A 98 0.08 3.47 16.47
C GLY A 98 -0.25 3.88 15.06
N ALA A 99 0.41 3.27 14.07
CA ALA A 99 0.09 3.54 12.67
C ALA A 99 -1.19 2.82 12.27
N ALA A 100 -2.03 3.48 11.47
CA ALA A 100 -3.30 2.90 11.03
C ALA A 100 -3.68 3.44 9.66
N TRP A 101 -4.44 2.64 8.91
CA TRP A 101 -5.03 3.11 7.67
C TRP A 101 -6.12 4.14 7.95
N GLN A 102 -6.22 5.11 7.06
CA GLN A 102 -7.25 6.13 7.08
C GLN A 102 -7.68 6.38 5.65
N VAL A 103 -8.93 6.70 5.44
CA VAL A 103 -9.44 7.00 4.10
C VAL A 103 -9.94 8.43 4.09
N TRP A 104 -9.37 9.24 3.19
CA TRP A 104 -9.80 10.62 3.00
C TRP A 104 -11.17 10.67 2.32
N PRO A 105 -11.89 11.80 2.42
CA PRO A 105 -13.21 11.91 1.79
C PRO A 105 -13.21 11.65 0.28
N ASN A 106 -12.08 11.88 -0.39
CA ASN A 106 -11.95 11.61 -1.83
C ASN A 106 -11.67 10.12 -2.15
N GLY A 107 -11.64 9.26 -1.13
CA GLY A 107 -11.38 7.83 -1.31
C GLY A 107 -9.92 7.43 -1.24
N GLN A 108 -9.02 8.39 -1.03
CA GLN A 108 -7.59 8.10 -1.01
C GLN A 108 -7.18 7.41 0.29
N PRO A 109 -6.63 6.17 0.22
CA PRO A 109 -6.08 5.53 1.41
C PRO A 109 -4.80 6.22 1.86
N MET A 110 -4.70 6.46 3.16
CA MET A 110 -3.57 7.13 3.78
C MET A 110 -3.13 6.34 5.00
N ILE A 111 -1.90 6.52 5.44
CA ILE A 111 -1.46 6.01 6.73
C ILE A 111 -1.40 7.18 7.70
N ARG A 112 -2.02 7.01 8.86
CA ARG A 112 -1.93 8.00 9.93
C ARG A 112 -1.01 7.45 11.01
N LEU A 113 -0.01 8.25 11.37
CA LEU A 113 0.93 7.89 12.42
C LEU A 113 0.41 8.33 13.78
N ALA A 114 0.99 7.79 14.86
CA ALA A 114 0.60 8.14 16.22
C ALA A 114 0.72 9.64 16.48
N SER A 115 1.65 10.31 15.82
CA SER A 115 1.83 11.75 15.94
C SER A 115 0.72 12.57 15.29
N GLY A 116 -0.14 11.91 14.51
CA GLY A 116 -1.16 12.59 13.70
C GLY A 116 -0.72 12.89 12.29
N ARG A 117 0.55 12.68 11.98
CA ARG A 117 1.06 12.88 10.63
C ARG A 117 0.44 11.87 9.68
N GLU A 118 0.10 12.31 8.49
CA GLU A 118 -0.51 11.46 7.47
C GLU A 118 0.44 11.25 6.30
N LEU A 119 0.48 10.02 5.79
CA LEU A 119 1.39 9.64 4.71
C LEU A 119 0.57 9.08 3.55
N ASN A 120 0.82 9.60 2.34
CA ASN A 120 0.20 9.06 1.14
C ASN A 120 1.10 7.96 0.57
N VAL A 121 0.96 6.76 1.13
CA VAL A 121 1.81 5.63 0.74
C VAL A 121 1.56 5.16 -0.69
N VAL A 122 0.33 5.31 -1.18
CA VAL A 122 0.02 4.93 -2.56
C VAL A 122 0.77 5.84 -3.52
N GLU A 123 0.78 7.15 -3.24
CA GLU A 123 1.54 8.09 -4.06
C GLU A 123 3.04 7.78 -4.02
N SER A 124 3.55 7.43 -2.84
CA SER A 124 4.95 7.03 -2.71
C SER A 124 5.26 5.81 -3.56
N GLY A 125 4.36 4.83 -3.56
CA GLY A 125 4.53 3.63 -4.38
C GLY A 125 4.51 3.93 -5.87
N VAL A 126 3.58 4.78 -6.29
CA VAL A 126 3.49 5.17 -7.70
C VAL A 126 4.75 5.92 -8.14
N SER A 127 5.21 6.85 -7.33
CA SER A 127 6.43 7.61 -7.63
C SER A 127 7.65 6.68 -7.69
N TRP A 128 7.74 5.75 -6.75
CA TRP A 128 8.79 4.72 -6.75
C TRP A 128 8.80 3.92 -8.04
N ALA A 129 7.62 3.49 -8.50
CA ALA A 129 7.53 2.69 -9.72
C ALA A 129 7.91 3.50 -10.97
N MET A 130 7.56 4.77 -10.99
CA MET A 130 7.81 5.61 -12.16
C MET A 130 9.22 6.18 -12.22
N THR A 131 9.77 6.56 -11.08
CA THR A 131 11.05 7.28 -11.04
C THR A 131 12.11 6.60 -10.20
N GLY A 132 11.74 5.63 -9.36
CA GLY A 132 12.65 5.00 -8.41
C GLY A 132 12.85 5.82 -7.13
N SER A 133 12.15 6.92 -6.98
CA SER A 133 12.30 7.80 -5.81
C SER A 133 10.94 8.21 -5.29
N PRO A 134 10.72 8.16 -3.95
CA PRO A 134 11.69 7.66 -2.96
C PRO A 134 11.80 6.15 -3.01
N GLU A 135 12.88 5.62 -2.47
CA GLU A 135 12.95 4.17 -2.25
C GLU A 135 11.92 3.80 -1.18
N LEU A 136 11.36 2.61 -1.29
CA LEU A 136 10.33 2.18 -0.31
C LEU A 136 10.93 2.09 1.09
N SER A 137 12.16 1.60 1.20
CA SER A 137 12.85 1.53 2.49
C SER A 137 13.10 2.90 3.10
N GLN A 138 13.34 3.90 2.27
CA GLN A 138 13.52 5.26 2.76
C GLN A 138 12.20 5.86 3.25
N ALA A 139 11.13 5.65 2.50
CA ALA A 139 9.81 6.11 2.92
C ALA A 139 9.42 5.47 4.26
N TYR A 140 9.73 4.19 4.42
CA TYR A 140 9.49 3.49 5.66
C TYR A 140 10.31 4.10 6.82
N ALA A 141 11.58 4.38 6.58
CA ALA A 141 12.45 4.96 7.62
C ALA A 141 11.89 6.29 8.11
N GLU A 142 11.42 7.13 7.19
CA GLU A 142 10.80 8.41 7.56
C GLU A 142 9.53 8.20 8.37
N ALA A 143 8.72 7.22 8.01
CA ALA A 143 7.50 6.89 8.74
C ALA A 143 7.82 6.43 10.16
N SER A 144 8.87 5.63 10.33
CA SER A 144 9.23 5.06 11.62
C SER A 144 9.76 6.11 12.60
N GLU A 145 10.18 7.25 12.08
CA GLU A 145 10.62 8.36 12.94
C GLU A 145 9.43 9.17 13.49
N GLY A 146 8.24 8.95 12.97
CA GLY A 146 7.05 9.66 13.41
C GLY A 146 6.85 10.94 12.65
#